data_90989946ec512bfa2c48e54ba78b31cd
#
_entry.id   90989946ec512bfa2c48e54ba78b31cd
#
_cell.length_a   1.000
_cell.length_b   1.000
_cell.length_c   1.000
_cell.angle_alpha   90.00
_cell.angle_beta   90.00
_cell.angle_gamma   90.00
#
_symmetry.space_group_name_H-M   'P 1'
#
loop_
_entity.id
_entity.type
_entity.pdbx_description
1 polymer ?
#
loop_
_entity_poly.entity_id
_entity_poly.type
_entity_poly.pdbx_seq_one_letter_code
_entity_poly.pdbx_strand_id
1 'polypeptide(L)'
;HVRSRRQRQMCIRDSYRNTNYVPMGFAYDYYLTQTEYEETAKATRANLLMRALVLTDEDAAVYGKYLTHLPEGRREELYYESYVQDCRERRATAASVFQMNNSGFHAEITLEKENLVFFSVPYDDGFTAYVNGQEADIVEVDEGLMAVLCPAGENSIDFVYQPDGIRLSRALTLGGIVVWLAYTAYFVWRKRRTKRA
;
A
#
# COMPACT_ATOMS: atom_id res chain seq x y z
N HIS A 1 -0.67 41.21 -21.39
CA HIS A 1 0.57 40.84 -20.67
C HIS A 1 0.46 40.93 -19.13
N VAL A 2 -0.38 41.83 -18.59
CA VAL A 2 -0.56 42.02 -17.14
C VAL A 2 -1.35 40.85 -16.51
N ARG A 3 -2.32 40.27 -17.22
CA ARG A 3 -3.07 39.08 -16.74
C ARG A 3 -2.21 37.82 -16.59
N SER A 4 -1.25 37.59 -17.47
CA SER A 4 -0.35 36.44 -17.45
C SER A 4 0.61 36.43 -16.24
N ARG A 5 1.08 37.62 -15.79
CA ARG A 5 1.93 37.75 -14.59
C ARG A 5 1.15 37.53 -13.29
N ARG A 6 -0.10 38.00 -13.20
CA ARG A 6 -0.96 37.75 -12.02
C ARG A 6 -1.36 36.27 -11.89
N GLN A 7 -1.65 35.59 -12.99
CA GLN A 7 -1.94 34.16 -12.95
C GLN A 7 -0.73 33.31 -12.51
N ARG A 8 0.49 33.66 -12.97
CA ARG A 8 1.70 32.93 -12.51
C ARG A 8 2.01 33.19 -11.02
N GLN A 9 1.72 34.36 -10.50
CA GLN A 9 1.88 34.66 -9.07
C GLN A 9 0.82 33.99 -8.20
N MET A 10 -0.42 33.81 -8.70
CA MET A 10 -1.45 33.03 -7.99
C MET A 10 -1.07 31.54 -7.90
N CYS A 11 -0.59 30.90 -8.97
CA CYS A 11 -0.16 29.50 -8.94
C CYS A 11 1.00 29.23 -7.97
N ILE A 12 1.89 30.19 -7.74
CA ILE A 12 3.01 30.03 -6.79
C ILE A 12 2.58 30.27 -5.33
N ARG A 13 1.47 31.01 -5.10
CA ARG A 13 0.95 31.27 -3.75
C ARG A 13 0.02 30.21 -3.20
N ASP A 14 -0.47 29.29 -4.03
CA ASP A 14 -1.43 28.26 -3.65
C ASP A 14 -0.76 26.93 -3.25
N SER A 15 0.56 26.87 -3.13
CA SER A 15 1.28 25.71 -2.62
C SER A 15 1.43 25.80 -1.12
N TYR A 16 0.72 24.93 -0.40
CA TYR A 16 0.83 24.80 1.06
C TYR A 16 1.68 23.58 1.40
N ARG A 17 2.62 23.74 2.34
CA ARG A 17 3.36 22.61 2.89
C ARG A 17 2.53 21.98 4.02
N ASN A 18 2.17 20.71 3.88
CA ASN A 18 1.56 19.96 4.97
C ASN A 18 2.62 19.69 6.06
N THR A 19 2.47 20.34 7.21
CA THR A 19 3.38 20.18 8.36
C THR A 19 3.13 18.86 9.12
N ASN A 20 1.96 18.26 8.93
CA ASN A 20 1.54 16.98 9.54
C ASN A 20 1.68 15.79 8.57
N TYR A 21 2.45 15.95 7.49
CA TYR A 21 2.74 14.85 6.57
C TYR A 21 3.43 13.70 7.30
N VAL A 22 2.93 12.49 7.08
CA VAL A 22 3.52 11.24 7.55
C VAL A 22 4.01 10.47 6.31
N PRO A 23 5.29 10.05 6.26
CA PRO A 23 5.80 9.20 5.19
C PRO A 23 5.09 7.84 5.14
N MET A 24 5.13 7.18 3.99
CA MET A 24 4.60 5.82 3.82
C MET A 24 5.43 4.80 4.60
N GLY A 25 4.77 3.74 5.07
CA GLY A 25 5.38 2.67 5.85
C GLY A 25 5.71 3.12 7.28
N PHE A 26 4.79 2.92 8.21
CA PHE A 26 5.01 3.23 9.63
C PHE A 26 4.32 2.22 10.53
N ALA A 27 4.72 2.18 11.79
CA ALA A 27 4.13 1.29 12.78
C ALA A 27 3.20 2.04 13.74
N TYR A 28 2.21 1.33 14.26
CA TYR A 28 1.33 1.80 15.30
C TYR A 28 1.72 1.22 16.65
N ASP A 29 1.36 1.92 17.74
CA ASP A 29 1.46 1.41 19.11
C ASP A 29 0.15 0.82 19.59
N TYR A 30 -0.97 1.27 19.00
CA TYR A 30 -2.32 0.91 19.40
C TYR A 30 -3.07 0.23 18.27
N TYR A 31 -4.02 -0.64 18.64
CA TYR A 31 -5.00 -1.21 17.73
C TYR A 31 -6.41 -1.10 18.27
N LEU A 32 -7.37 -1.21 17.38
CA LEU A 32 -8.80 -1.43 17.64
C LEU A 32 -9.27 -2.62 16.83
N THR A 33 -10.33 -3.26 17.30
CA THR A 33 -11.06 -4.22 16.45
C THR A 33 -11.98 -3.47 15.48
N GLN A 34 -12.33 -4.12 14.37
CA GLN A 34 -13.27 -3.56 13.40
C GLN A 34 -14.62 -3.28 14.05
N THR A 35 -15.12 -4.19 14.89
CA THR A 35 -16.37 -3.98 15.64
C THR A 35 -16.32 -2.70 16.46
N GLU A 36 -15.27 -2.46 17.23
CA GLU A 36 -15.12 -1.25 18.05
C GLU A 36 -14.99 0.02 17.21
N TYR A 37 -14.31 -0.06 16.06
CA TYR A 37 -14.21 1.05 15.12
C TYR A 37 -15.57 1.41 14.51
N GLU A 38 -16.39 0.43 14.16
CA GLU A 38 -17.74 0.63 13.62
C GLU A 38 -18.71 1.22 14.64
N GLU A 39 -18.54 0.91 15.91
CA GLU A 39 -19.31 1.50 17.02
C GLU A 39 -18.95 2.97 17.27
N THR A 40 -17.75 3.40 16.87
CA THR A 40 -17.29 4.77 17.08
C THR A 40 -18.03 5.76 16.17
N ALA A 41 -18.27 6.97 16.67
CA ALA A 41 -18.95 8.04 15.93
C ALA A 41 -18.22 8.36 14.61
N LYS A 42 -18.94 8.46 13.49
CA LYS A 42 -18.37 8.70 12.17
C LYS A 42 -17.45 9.94 12.10
N ALA A 43 -17.74 10.96 12.91
CA ALA A 43 -16.95 12.19 12.96
C ALA A 43 -15.51 11.99 13.51
N THR A 44 -15.32 10.94 14.34
CA THR A 44 -14.01 10.65 14.98
C THR A 44 -13.17 9.66 14.21
N ARG A 45 -13.76 8.87 13.31
CA ARG A 45 -13.11 7.76 12.62
C ARG A 45 -11.84 8.16 11.88
N ALA A 46 -11.85 9.31 11.18
CA ALA A 46 -10.67 9.77 10.44
C ALA A 46 -9.46 10.05 11.35
N ASN A 47 -9.69 10.61 12.55
CA ASN A 47 -8.61 10.83 13.52
C ASN A 47 -8.18 9.52 14.17
N LEU A 48 -9.11 8.59 14.33
CA LEU A 48 -8.85 7.28 14.91
C LEU A 48 -7.89 6.45 14.08
N LEU A 49 -8.01 6.49 12.74
CA LEU A 49 -7.10 5.85 11.78
C LEU A 49 -5.66 6.39 11.83
N MET A 50 -5.43 7.59 12.40
CA MET A 50 -4.07 8.07 12.66
C MET A 50 -3.52 7.62 14.01
N ARG A 51 -4.39 7.22 14.92
CA ARG A 51 -4.06 6.87 16.31
C ARG A 51 -3.84 5.39 16.51
N ALA A 52 -4.66 4.56 15.91
CA ALA A 52 -4.66 3.11 16.08
C ALA A 52 -4.90 2.40 14.76
N LEU A 53 -4.31 1.22 14.61
CA LEU A 53 -4.52 0.30 13.51
C LEU A 53 -5.84 -0.44 13.73
N VAL A 54 -6.71 -0.48 12.73
CA VAL A 54 -7.95 -1.25 12.79
C VAL A 54 -7.70 -2.63 12.23
N LEU A 55 -7.87 -3.64 13.08
CA LEU A 55 -7.72 -5.06 12.73
C LEU A 55 -9.11 -5.70 12.67
N THR A 56 -9.29 -6.70 11.82
CA THR A 56 -10.45 -7.59 11.93
C THR A 56 -10.49 -8.25 13.31
N ASP A 57 -11.64 -8.72 13.77
CA ASP A 57 -11.73 -9.39 15.08
C ASP A 57 -10.87 -10.67 15.10
N GLU A 58 -10.72 -11.35 13.95
CA GLU A 58 -9.88 -12.52 13.77
C GLU A 58 -8.39 -12.17 13.84
N ASP A 59 -7.97 -11.13 13.13
CA ASP A 59 -6.58 -10.67 13.11
C ASP A 59 -6.17 -10.05 14.44
N ALA A 60 -7.07 -9.40 15.16
CA ALA A 60 -6.82 -8.89 16.50
C ALA A 60 -6.45 -10.01 17.50
N ALA A 61 -7.04 -11.21 17.35
CA ALA A 61 -6.67 -12.36 18.15
C ALA A 61 -5.24 -12.87 17.88
N VAL A 62 -4.75 -12.70 16.65
CA VAL A 62 -3.41 -13.15 16.22
C VAL A 62 -2.35 -12.08 16.46
N TYR A 63 -2.61 -10.86 16.00
CA TYR A 63 -1.65 -9.76 15.94
C TYR A 63 -1.75 -8.76 17.10
N GLY A 64 -2.86 -8.74 17.83
CA GLY A 64 -3.07 -7.81 18.97
C GLY A 64 -2.00 -7.92 20.06
N LYS A 65 -1.31 -9.06 20.20
CA LYS A 65 -0.18 -9.24 21.13
C LYS A 65 1.04 -8.35 20.85
N TYR A 66 1.19 -7.85 19.63
CA TYR A 66 2.29 -6.96 19.22
C TYR A 66 1.98 -5.49 19.48
N LEU A 67 0.72 -5.16 19.67
CA LEU A 67 0.16 -3.82 19.84
C LEU A 67 -0.51 -3.68 21.21
N THR A 68 -0.85 -2.46 21.58
CA THR A 68 -1.63 -2.19 22.79
C THR A 68 -3.07 -1.87 22.39
N HIS A 69 -4.05 -2.48 23.05
CA HIS A 69 -5.44 -2.14 22.78
C HIS A 69 -5.74 -0.68 23.17
N LEU A 70 -6.37 0.09 22.26
CA LEU A 70 -6.65 1.50 22.49
C LEU A 70 -7.66 1.70 23.63
N PRO A 71 -7.33 2.45 24.68
CA PRO A 71 -8.28 2.72 25.77
C PRO A 71 -9.52 3.48 25.29
N GLU A 72 -10.70 3.15 25.83
CA GLU A 72 -11.97 3.78 25.45
C GLU A 72 -11.94 5.30 25.53
N GLY A 73 -11.33 5.87 26.58
CA GLY A 73 -11.25 7.33 26.75
C GLY A 73 -10.47 8.07 25.68
N ARG A 74 -9.70 7.35 24.84
CA ARG A 74 -8.94 7.93 23.71
C ARG A 74 -9.64 7.78 22.35
N ARG A 75 -10.75 7.03 22.29
CA ARG A 75 -11.44 6.74 21.03
C ARG A 75 -12.17 7.96 20.46
N GLU A 76 -12.68 8.84 21.33
CA GLU A 76 -13.50 10.00 20.94
C GLU A 76 -12.75 11.34 20.98
N GLU A 77 -11.43 11.31 21.14
CA GLU A 77 -10.63 12.54 21.15
C GLU A 77 -10.56 13.19 19.76
N LEU A 78 -11.15 14.40 19.66
CA LEU A 78 -11.19 15.22 18.43
C LEU A 78 -10.28 16.45 18.51
N TYR A 79 -9.40 16.54 19.52
CA TYR A 79 -8.54 17.70 19.69
C TYR A 79 -7.47 17.74 18.59
N TYR A 80 -7.24 18.90 18.03
CA TYR A 80 -6.22 19.12 17.01
C TYR A 80 -4.80 18.78 17.53
N GLU A 81 -4.54 19.07 18.79
CA GLU A 81 -3.27 18.73 19.45
C GLU A 81 -3.04 17.23 19.48
N SER A 82 -4.06 16.43 19.78
CA SER A 82 -3.98 14.96 19.75
C SER A 82 -3.68 14.45 18.35
N TYR A 83 -4.36 14.98 17.32
CA TYR A 83 -4.06 14.66 15.92
C TYR A 83 -2.62 14.99 15.52
N VAL A 84 -2.12 16.17 15.92
CA VAL A 84 -0.73 16.56 15.64
C VAL A 84 0.26 15.63 16.34
N GLN A 85 -0.07 15.19 17.56
CA GLN A 85 0.75 14.23 18.30
C GLN A 85 0.74 12.86 17.62
N ASP A 86 -0.43 12.34 17.23
CA ASP A 86 -0.56 11.08 16.48
C ASP A 86 0.29 11.12 15.19
N CYS A 87 0.25 12.23 14.42
CA CYS A 87 1.10 12.42 13.24
C CYS A 87 2.61 12.41 13.56
N ARG A 88 3.02 12.96 14.70
CA ARG A 88 4.43 12.95 15.12
C ARG A 88 4.88 11.54 15.50
N GLU A 89 4.05 10.80 16.21
CA GLU A 89 4.32 9.40 16.58
C GLU A 89 4.47 8.52 15.34
N ARG A 90 3.53 8.63 14.37
CA ARG A 90 3.63 7.89 13.09
C ARG A 90 4.87 8.28 12.30
N ARG A 91 5.25 9.55 12.31
CA ARG A 91 6.47 10.01 11.64
C ARG A 91 7.75 9.47 12.29
N ALA A 92 7.76 9.31 13.60
CA ALA A 92 8.91 8.77 14.32
C ALA A 92 9.18 7.31 14.01
N THR A 93 8.12 6.56 13.68
CA THR A 93 8.19 5.14 13.29
C THR A 93 8.10 4.92 11.78
N ALA A 94 8.21 5.99 10.97
CA ALA A 94 8.09 5.87 9.53
C ALA A 94 9.35 5.30 8.88
N ALA A 95 9.16 4.64 7.74
CA ALA A 95 10.24 4.10 6.92
C ALA A 95 11.23 5.21 6.51
N SER A 96 12.51 4.90 6.61
CA SER A 96 13.61 5.77 6.18
C SER A 96 13.71 5.83 4.65
N VAL A 97 13.32 4.76 3.97
CA VAL A 97 13.25 4.63 2.52
C VAL A 97 11.87 4.12 2.12
N PHE A 98 11.27 4.75 1.12
CA PHE A 98 10.07 4.26 0.44
C PHE A 98 10.19 4.56 -1.05
N GLN A 99 10.21 3.52 -1.88
CA GLN A 99 10.41 3.62 -3.32
C GLN A 99 9.37 2.79 -4.06
N MET A 100 8.60 3.43 -4.94
CA MET A 100 7.67 2.74 -5.84
C MET A 100 8.37 2.39 -7.15
N ASN A 101 8.05 1.23 -7.71
CA ASN A 101 8.47 0.81 -9.03
C ASN A 101 7.26 0.30 -9.85
N ASN A 102 7.49 -0.17 -11.07
CA ASN A 102 6.39 -0.61 -11.96
C ASN A 102 5.73 -1.94 -11.53
N SER A 103 6.32 -2.64 -10.58
CA SER A 103 5.84 -3.95 -10.12
C SER A 103 5.57 -4.02 -8.63
N GLY A 104 5.56 -2.87 -7.93
CA GLY A 104 5.31 -2.84 -6.49
C GLY A 104 6.05 -1.70 -5.80
N PHE A 105 6.51 -1.94 -4.57
CA PHE A 105 7.27 -0.95 -3.81
C PHE A 105 8.24 -1.63 -2.84
N HIS A 106 9.27 -0.87 -2.45
CA HIS A 106 10.27 -1.22 -1.48
C HIS A 106 10.29 -0.21 -0.34
N ALA A 107 10.47 -0.69 0.89
CA ALA A 107 10.60 0.15 2.07
C ALA A 107 11.69 -0.38 3.02
N GLU A 108 12.39 0.54 3.68
CA GLU A 108 13.34 0.22 4.76
C GLU A 108 12.88 0.88 6.05
N ILE A 109 12.77 0.11 7.12
CA ILE A 109 12.29 0.59 8.42
C ILE A 109 13.07 -0.06 9.55
N THR A 110 13.29 0.70 10.63
CA THR A 110 13.89 0.17 11.87
C THR A 110 12.84 0.16 12.96
N LEU A 111 12.60 -0.99 13.58
CA LEU A 111 11.63 -1.19 14.64
C LEU A 111 12.33 -1.48 15.98
N GLU A 112 11.84 -0.88 17.06
CA GLU A 112 12.33 -1.17 18.43
C GLU A 112 11.88 -2.56 18.93
N LYS A 113 10.69 -2.99 18.49
CA LYS A 113 10.08 -4.29 18.81
C LYS A 113 9.41 -4.86 17.59
N GLU A 114 9.14 -6.15 17.58
CA GLU A 114 8.32 -6.80 16.56
C GLU A 114 6.94 -6.14 16.49
N ASN A 115 6.53 -5.73 15.29
CA ASN A 115 5.30 -4.97 15.09
C ASN A 115 4.79 -5.05 13.64
N LEU A 116 3.51 -4.71 13.44
CA LEU A 116 2.92 -4.52 12.12
C LEU A 116 3.38 -3.18 11.52
N VAL A 117 3.90 -3.23 10.30
CA VAL A 117 4.22 -2.05 9.49
C VAL A 117 3.08 -1.82 8.51
N PHE A 118 2.43 -0.68 8.65
CA PHE A 118 1.29 -0.25 7.86
C PHE A 118 1.71 0.47 6.59
N PHE A 119 0.99 0.19 5.51
CA PHE A 119 1.11 0.88 4.23
C PHE A 119 -0.27 1.34 3.75
N SER A 120 -0.42 2.65 3.51
CA SER A 120 -1.66 3.22 2.93
C SER A 120 -1.79 2.88 1.44
N VAL A 121 -1.73 1.58 1.14
CA VAL A 121 -1.90 0.99 -0.19
C VAL A 121 -3.08 0.03 -0.10
N PRO A 122 -4.05 0.11 -1.03
CA PRO A 122 -5.19 -0.81 -1.04
C PRO A 122 -4.75 -2.27 -1.10
N TYR A 123 -5.40 -3.11 -0.29
CA TYR A 123 -5.20 -4.55 -0.32
C TYR A 123 -5.67 -5.12 -1.66
N ASP A 124 -4.88 -6.03 -2.23
CA ASP A 124 -5.23 -6.78 -3.45
C ASP A 124 -4.49 -8.12 -3.41
N ASP A 125 -5.18 -9.21 -3.73
CA ASP A 125 -4.62 -10.57 -3.74
C ASP A 125 -3.44 -10.76 -4.70
N GLY A 126 -3.25 -9.83 -5.62
CA GLY A 126 -2.10 -9.81 -6.53
C GLY A 126 -0.79 -9.39 -5.87
N PHE A 127 -0.80 -8.87 -4.64
CA PHE A 127 0.41 -8.56 -3.90
C PHE A 127 1.01 -9.77 -3.21
N THR A 128 2.34 -9.86 -3.25
CA THR A 128 3.15 -10.74 -2.39
C THR A 128 4.14 -9.88 -1.65
N ALA A 129 4.22 -10.06 -0.32
CA ALA A 129 5.16 -9.32 0.52
C ALA A 129 6.37 -10.18 0.89
N TYR A 130 7.52 -9.55 0.97
CA TYR A 130 8.76 -10.13 1.47
C TYR A 130 9.33 -9.24 2.55
N VAL A 131 9.63 -9.81 3.72
CA VAL A 131 10.31 -9.14 4.82
C VAL A 131 11.69 -9.78 4.98
N ASN A 132 12.75 -8.99 4.82
CA ASN A 132 14.13 -9.47 4.85
C ASN A 132 14.41 -10.63 3.87
N GLY A 133 13.74 -10.60 2.70
CA GLY A 133 13.85 -11.60 1.65
C GLY A 133 13.06 -12.90 1.89
N GLN A 134 12.28 -12.98 2.97
CA GLN A 134 11.38 -14.10 3.25
C GLN A 134 9.94 -13.67 2.97
N GLU A 135 9.17 -14.55 2.34
CA GLU A 135 7.74 -14.30 2.09
C GLU A 135 6.99 -14.14 3.41
N ALA A 136 6.14 -13.14 3.48
CA ALA A 136 5.37 -12.78 4.67
C ALA A 136 3.90 -12.59 4.32
N ASP A 137 3.03 -12.93 5.25
CA ASP A 137 1.59 -12.72 5.10
C ASP A 137 1.25 -11.22 5.11
N ILE A 138 0.38 -10.82 4.19
CA ILE A 138 -0.19 -9.48 4.15
C ILE A 138 -1.46 -9.48 4.99
N VAL A 139 -1.52 -8.61 5.98
CA VAL A 139 -2.70 -8.43 6.82
C VAL A 139 -3.53 -7.28 6.26
N GLU A 140 -4.81 -7.53 6.01
CA GLU A 140 -5.76 -6.49 5.63
C GLU A 140 -6.15 -5.69 6.88
N VAL A 141 -5.96 -4.38 6.82
CA VAL A 141 -6.15 -3.46 7.95
C VAL A 141 -6.88 -2.19 7.50
N ASP A 142 -7.42 -1.42 8.44
CA ASP A 142 -8.04 -0.11 8.15
C ASP A 142 -9.07 -0.16 7.00
N GLU A 143 -9.92 -1.21 6.98
CA GLU A 143 -11.00 -1.40 5.98
C GLU A 143 -10.49 -1.56 4.53
N GLY A 144 -9.35 -2.18 4.31
CA GLY A 144 -8.86 -2.50 2.97
C GLY A 144 -7.48 -1.97 2.62
N LEU A 145 -6.65 -1.67 3.61
CA LEU A 145 -5.23 -1.32 3.43
C LEU A 145 -4.33 -2.47 3.88
N MET A 146 -3.04 -2.33 3.72
CA MET A 146 -2.09 -3.44 3.94
C MET A 146 -1.16 -3.18 5.13
N ALA A 147 -0.88 -4.25 5.87
CA ALA A 147 0.22 -4.28 6.84
C ALA A 147 0.97 -5.61 6.74
N VAL A 148 2.23 -5.62 7.19
CA VAL A 148 3.06 -6.82 7.31
C VAL A 148 3.74 -6.86 8.66
N LEU A 149 3.88 -8.07 9.23
CA LEU A 149 4.60 -8.24 10.49
C LEU A 149 6.11 -8.23 10.25
N CYS A 150 6.81 -7.35 10.97
CA CYS A 150 8.26 -7.21 10.88
C CYS A 150 8.92 -7.43 12.24
N PRO A 151 10.06 -8.13 12.32
CA PRO A 151 10.81 -8.31 13.55
C PRO A 151 11.42 -6.99 14.05
N ALA A 152 11.91 -6.98 15.30
CA ALA A 152 12.71 -5.87 15.81
C ALA A 152 14.02 -5.72 15.03
N GLY A 153 14.52 -4.48 14.90
CA GLY A 153 15.74 -4.15 14.18
C GLY A 153 15.48 -3.55 12.80
N GLU A 154 16.49 -3.59 11.95
CA GLU A 154 16.43 -3.11 10.57
C GLU A 154 15.69 -4.11 9.68
N ASN A 155 14.71 -3.63 8.92
CA ASN A 155 13.91 -4.44 8.03
C ASN A 155 13.89 -3.86 6.61
N SER A 156 14.04 -4.75 5.64
CA SER A 156 13.83 -4.53 4.21
C SER A 156 12.51 -5.18 3.80
N ILE A 157 11.58 -4.41 3.30
CA ILE A 157 10.23 -4.86 2.96
C ILE A 157 10.02 -4.62 1.47
N ASP A 158 9.70 -5.69 0.74
CA ASP A 158 9.41 -5.64 -0.69
C ASP A 158 8.00 -6.15 -0.97
N PHE A 159 7.19 -5.35 -1.65
CA PHE A 159 5.90 -5.76 -2.18
C PHE A 159 5.98 -5.91 -3.68
N VAL A 160 5.59 -7.06 -4.20
CA VAL A 160 5.56 -7.37 -5.63
C VAL A 160 4.12 -7.62 -6.06
N TYR A 161 3.66 -6.86 -7.05
CA TYR A 161 2.30 -6.96 -7.58
C TYR A 161 2.26 -7.72 -8.90
N GLN A 162 1.46 -8.75 -8.96
CA GLN A 162 1.15 -9.51 -10.17
C GLN A 162 -0.36 -9.59 -10.35
N PRO A 163 -0.94 -8.82 -11.28
CA PRO A 163 -2.39 -8.89 -11.55
C PRO A 163 -2.84 -10.30 -11.90
N ASP A 164 -4.00 -10.69 -11.39
CA ASP A 164 -4.64 -11.94 -11.76
C ASP A 164 -4.80 -12.08 -13.28
N GLY A 165 -4.60 -13.29 -13.78
CA GLY A 165 -4.74 -13.59 -15.21
C GLY A 165 -3.56 -13.16 -16.09
N ILE A 166 -2.53 -12.47 -15.58
CA ILE A 166 -1.39 -12.03 -16.40
C ILE A 166 -0.64 -13.21 -17.02
N ARG A 167 -0.55 -14.34 -16.32
CA ARG A 167 0.06 -15.57 -16.83
C ARG A 167 -0.75 -16.15 -17.99
N LEU A 168 -2.09 -16.18 -17.85
CA LEU A 168 -3.01 -16.65 -18.88
C LEU A 168 -2.97 -15.72 -20.10
N SER A 169 -3.02 -14.41 -19.90
CA SER A 169 -2.99 -13.43 -21.01
C SER A 169 -1.69 -13.50 -21.80
N ARG A 170 -0.54 -13.69 -21.12
CA ARG A 170 0.76 -13.91 -21.78
C ARG A 170 0.76 -15.19 -22.59
N ALA A 171 0.23 -16.31 -22.07
CA ALA A 171 0.14 -17.58 -22.80
C ALA A 171 -0.77 -17.47 -24.04
N LEU A 172 -1.93 -16.81 -23.90
CA LEU A 172 -2.84 -16.57 -25.03
C LEU A 172 -2.21 -15.67 -26.10
N THR A 173 -1.51 -14.64 -25.69
CA THR A 173 -0.81 -13.74 -26.61
C THR A 173 0.28 -14.47 -27.39
N LEU A 174 1.12 -15.24 -26.72
CA LEU A 174 2.17 -16.05 -27.37
C LEU A 174 1.56 -17.09 -28.30
N GLY A 175 0.50 -17.78 -27.88
CA GLY A 175 -0.26 -18.72 -28.72
C GLY A 175 -0.80 -18.04 -29.98
N GLY A 176 -1.42 -16.87 -29.85
CA GLY A 176 -1.92 -16.08 -30.95
C GLY A 176 -0.82 -15.67 -31.95
N ILE A 177 0.34 -15.26 -31.47
CA ILE A 177 1.50 -14.93 -32.30
C ILE A 177 1.98 -16.17 -33.09
N VAL A 178 2.08 -17.34 -32.43
CA VAL A 178 2.47 -18.58 -33.10
C VAL A 178 1.49 -18.97 -34.20
N VAL A 179 0.18 -18.92 -33.93
CA VAL A 179 -0.85 -19.20 -34.93
C VAL A 179 -0.77 -18.22 -36.12
N TRP A 180 -0.59 -16.94 -35.84
CA TRP A 180 -0.44 -15.93 -36.87
C TRP A 180 0.80 -16.15 -37.75
N LEU A 181 1.94 -16.49 -37.14
CA LEU A 181 3.18 -16.82 -37.87
C LEU A 181 3.00 -18.08 -38.73
N ALA A 182 2.38 -19.13 -38.19
CA ALA A 182 2.10 -20.36 -38.94
C ALA A 182 1.18 -20.08 -40.14
N TYR A 183 0.12 -19.28 -39.95
CA TYR A 183 -0.77 -18.88 -41.03
C TYR A 183 -0.05 -18.09 -42.13
N THR A 184 0.75 -17.10 -41.73
CA THR A 184 1.50 -16.29 -42.71
C THR A 184 2.54 -17.12 -43.45
N ALA A 185 3.26 -18.01 -42.78
CA ALA A 185 4.22 -18.93 -43.39
C ALA A 185 3.54 -19.88 -44.38
N TYR A 186 2.37 -20.48 -44.01
CA TYR A 186 1.57 -21.31 -44.87
C TYR A 186 1.10 -20.57 -46.11
N PHE A 187 0.61 -19.34 -45.98
CA PHE A 187 0.16 -18.52 -47.09
C PHE A 187 1.28 -18.15 -48.06
N VAL A 188 2.46 -17.79 -47.54
CA VAL A 188 3.65 -17.51 -48.38
C VAL A 188 4.12 -18.76 -49.11
N TRP A 189 4.16 -19.91 -48.39
CA TRP A 189 4.55 -21.19 -48.99
C TRP A 189 3.58 -21.61 -50.10
N ARG A 190 2.25 -21.51 -49.90
CA ARG A 190 1.23 -21.78 -50.90
C ARG A 190 1.38 -20.89 -52.12
N LYS A 191 1.58 -19.58 -51.94
CA LYS A 191 1.78 -18.61 -53.04
C LYS A 191 3.05 -18.90 -53.87
N ARG A 192 4.11 -19.37 -53.20
CA ARG A 192 5.34 -19.77 -53.90
C ARG A 192 5.18 -21.04 -54.77
N ARG A 193 4.35 -22.00 -54.28
CA ARG A 193 4.03 -23.20 -55.05
C ARG A 193 3.22 -22.89 -56.32
N THR A 194 2.19 -22.03 -56.19
CA THR A 194 1.32 -21.66 -57.35
C THR A 194 2.05 -20.86 -58.40
N LYS A 195 3.18 -20.21 -58.09
CA LYS A 195 4.01 -19.50 -59.10
C LYS A 195 5.04 -20.41 -59.79
N ARG A 196 5.23 -21.63 -59.33
CA ARG A 196 6.19 -22.61 -59.90
C ARG A 196 5.50 -23.69 -60.74
N ALA A 197 4.16 -23.76 -60.75
CA ALA A 197 3.35 -24.52 -61.66
C ALA A 197 2.80 -23.64 -62.77
#